data_4e9c7a9327708f602eefa8e428a2784b
#
_entry.id   4e9c7a9327708f602eefa8e428a2784b
#
_cell.length_a   1.000
_cell.length_b   1.000
_cell.length_c   1.000
_cell.angle_alpha   90.00
_cell.angle_beta   90.00
_cell.angle_gamma   90.00
#
_symmetry.space_group_name_H-M   'P 1'
#
loop_
_entity.id
_entity.type
_entity.pdbx_description
1 polymer ?
#
loop_
_entity_poly.entity_id
_entity_poly.type
_entity_poly.pdbx_seq_one_letter_code
_entity_poly.pdbx_strand_id
1 'polypeptide(L)'
;MTQRTSSAAWVRGIADMFAAEGLPAAELCCEAGIDLPSLQQPQAQSRVDVDRVSRLWEVAAARHGRPGLGLDRDLAARYGNVDLVGYALASGPNLLVGFEHLQRQMALISDATLFEMKRDPRGQGYWLALSHIGATRPVPRQRIEFAVLTLLTLCCWLTRRDLAPLAMELTTPPPPDEEARYRAAFGLLPRFGQAANRFLLSDADLTAPIPTHNPGLWALHERLVETELDQLGQTLASAKVRTEIMRVLHRGEPRREDIAARLNLTDRTLQRRLHAESVSYQQLLDDTRRELARQYLADTHRSLAEVADLLGFADQSNLFRACKRWFGMPPGQYRARVQQAEPATAP
;
A
#
# COMPACT_ATOMS: atom_id res chain seq x y z
N MET A 1 5.45 -7.23 -15.86
CA MET A 1 4.77 -6.83 -14.59
C MET A 1 5.86 -6.60 -13.57
N THR A 2 5.92 -5.43 -12.95
CA THR A 2 6.94 -5.15 -11.92
C THR A 2 6.68 -6.08 -10.74
N GLN A 3 7.67 -6.85 -10.33
CA GLN A 3 7.58 -7.76 -9.19
C GLN A 3 7.36 -6.91 -7.93
N ARG A 4 6.21 -7.05 -7.29
CA ARG A 4 5.86 -6.36 -6.04
C ARG A 4 6.34 -7.19 -4.87
N THR A 5 6.76 -6.51 -3.80
CA THR A 5 7.43 -7.16 -2.68
C THR A 5 6.97 -6.61 -1.33
N SER A 6 7.17 -7.39 -0.28
CA SER A 6 7.01 -6.97 1.12
C SER A 6 8.34 -7.15 1.86
N SER A 7 8.58 -6.35 2.90
CA SER A 7 9.78 -6.48 3.72
C SER A 7 9.85 -7.85 4.41
N ALA A 8 11.06 -8.38 4.58
CA ALA A 8 11.27 -9.62 5.30
C ALA A 8 10.80 -9.53 6.75
N ALA A 9 10.95 -8.37 7.40
CA ALA A 9 10.48 -8.14 8.76
C ALA A 9 8.96 -8.28 8.89
N TRP A 10 8.20 -7.71 7.94
CA TRP A 10 6.74 -7.87 7.89
C TRP A 10 6.33 -9.33 7.69
N VAL A 11 6.98 -10.04 6.75
CA VAL A 11 6.67 -11.44 6.45
C VAL A 11 7.07 -12.35 7.61
N ARG A 12 8.17 -12.06 8.30
CA ARG A 12 8.56 -12.77 9.55
C ARG A 12 7.49 -12.60 10.63
N GLY A 13 6.99 -11.37 10.85
CA GLY A 13 5.91 -11.14 11.81
C GLY A 13 4.67 -11.98 11.51
N ILE A 14 4.30 -12.12 10.23
CA ILE A 14 3.20 -13.00 9.79
C ILE A 14 3.50 -14.48 10.14
N ALA A 15 4.70 -14.95 9.86
CA ALA A 15 5.09 -16.34 10.16
C ALA A 15 5.10 -16.60 11.69
N ASP A 16 5.60 -15.65 12.48
CA ASP A 16 5.61 -15.73 13.94
C ASP A 16 4.17 -15.73 14.51
N MET A 17 3.27 -14.95 13.93
CA MET A 17 1.86 -14.95 14.28
C MET A 17 1.22 -16.31 13.98
N PHE A 18 1.49 -16.93 12.81
CA PHE A 18 1.00 -18.28 12.51
C PHE A 18 1.51 -19.32 13.49
N ALA A 19 2.78 -19.23 13.91
CA ALA A 19 3.33 -20.11 14.95
C ALA A 19 2.60 -19.93 16.28
N ALA A 20 2.24 -18.70 16.67
CA ALA A 20 1.48 -18.41 17.88
C ALA A 20 0.03 -18.93 17.82
N GLU A 21 -0.56 -18.98 16.63
CA GLU A 21 -1.87 -19.65 16.36
C GLU A 21 -1.76 -21.18 16.33
N GLY A 22 -0.58 -21.74 16.60
CA GLY A 22 -0.35 -23.20 16.61
C GLY A 22 -0.15 -23.81 15.23
N LEU A 23 0.10 -23.00 14.19
CA LEU A 23 0.35 -23.49 12.85
C LEU A 23 1.85 -23.75 12.60
N PRO A 24 2.22 -24.73 11.78
CA PRO A 24 3.62 -25.08 11.50
C PRO A 24 4.26 -24.07 10.53
N ALA A 25 4.66 -22.90 11.03
CA ALA A 25 5.13 -21.76 10.22
C ALA A 25 6.26 -22.13 9.22
N ALA A 26 7.19 -23.01 9.62
CA ALA A 26 8.28 -23.44 8.73
C ALA A 26 7.78 -24.20 7.50
N GLU A 27 6.80 -25.10 7.69
CA GLU A 27 6.19 -25.85 6.59
C GLU A 27 5.36 -24.92 5.68
N LEU A 28 4.58 -24.02 6.29
CA LEU A 28 3.78 -23.05 5.56
C LEU A 28 4.66 -22.16 4.67
N CYS A 29 5.79 -21.66 5.21
CA CYS A 29 6.76 -20.88 4.46
C CYS A 29 7.36 -21.69 3.31
N CYS A 30 7.75 -22.94 3.56
CA CYS A 30 8.29 -23.84 2.53
C CYS A 30 7.28 -24.05 1.39
N GLU A 31 6.02 -24.35 1.72
CA GLU A 31 4.94 -24.51 0.71
C GLU A 31 4.64 -23.23 -0.08
N ALA A 32 4.86 -22.07 0.53
CA ALA A 32 4.75 -20.78 -0.13
C ALA A 32 5.99 -20.37 -0.94
N GLY A 33 7.07 -21.18 -0.90
CA GLY A 33 8.34 -20.88 -1.54
C GLY A 33 9.12 -19.76 -0.83
N ILE A 34 8.90 -19.60 0.47
CA ILE A 34 9.59 -18.61 1.32
C ILE A 34 10.62 -19.34 2.18
N ASP A 35 11.88 -18.91 2.10
CA ASP A 35 12.95 -19.43 2.95
C ASP A 35 12.89 -18.73 4.33
N LEU A 36 12.32 -19.41 5.33
CA LEU A 36 12.16 -18.86 6.67
C LEU A 36 13.49 -18.45 7.33
N PRO A 37 14.59 -19.22 7.24
CA PRO A 37 15.90 -18.79 7.73
C PRO A 37 16.37 -17.45 7.15
N SER A 38 16.11 -17.18 5.88
CA SER A 38 16.49 -15.90 5.24
C SER A 38 15.76 -14.69 5.82
N LEU A 39 14.54 -14.89 6.35
CA LEU A 39 13.78 -13.83 7.02
C LEU A 39 14.37 -13.43 8.38
N GLN A 40 15.18 -14.31 9.00
CA GLN A 40 15.79 -14.09 10.32
C GLN A 40 17.12 -13.34 10.24
N GLN A 41 17.72 -13.24 9.07
CA GLN A 41 18.99 -12.53 8.91
C GLN A 41 18.76 -11.01 8.95
N PRO A 42 19.61 -10.25 9.66
CA PRO A 42 19.45 -8.81 9.84
C PRO A 42 19.83 -7.97 8.59
N GLN A 43 19.85 -8.58 7.40
CA GLN A 43 20.08 -7.84 6.18
C GLN A 43 18.86 -6.96 5.88
N ALA A 44 19.01 -5.67 6.10
CA ALA A 44 17.98 -4.64 6.05
C ALA A 44 17.22 -4.53 4.70
N GLN A 45 17.55 -5.33 3.69
CA GLN A 45 17.00 -5.22 2.34
C GLN A 45 16.37 -6.52 1.79
N SER A 46 16.23 -7.56 2.63
CA SER A 46 15.54 -8.78 2.17
C SER A 46 14.07 -8.51 1.92
N ARG A 47 13.61 -8.81 0.70
CA ARG A 47 12.24 -8.61 0.27
C ARG A 47 11.63 -9.91 -0.24
N VAL A 48 10.35 -10.10 0.01
CA VAL A 48 9.59 -11.29 -0.37
C VAL A 48 8.55 -10.91 -1.41
N ASP A 49 8.47 -11.70 -2.47
CA ASP A 49 7.45 -11.55 -3.51
C ASP A 49 6.02 -11.63 -2.93
N VAL A 50 5.14 -10.72 -3.35
CA VAL A 50 3.78 -10.62 -2.77
C VAL A 50 2.87 -11.79 -3.12
N ASP A 51 3.11 -12.49 -4.24
CA ASP A 51 2.37 -13.70 -4.56
C ASP A 51 2.75 -14.86 -3.64
N ARG A 52 4.02 -14.93 -3.21
CA ARG A 52 4.44 -15.88 -2.17
C ARG A 52 3.80 -15.54 -0.82
N VAL A 53 3.69 -14.24 -0.48
CA VAL A 53 2.98 -13.82 0.74
C VAL A 53 1.49 -14.17 0.64
N SER A 54 0.83 -13.96 -0.50
CA SER A 54 -0.57 -14.39 -0.70
C SER A 54 -0.68 -15.91 -0.56
N ARG A 55 0.25 -16.67 -1.17
CA ARG A 55 0.27 -18.15 -1.05
C ARG A 55 0.45 -18.61 0.40
N LEU A 56 1.30 -17.93 1.17
CA LEU A 56 1.50 -18.22 2.60
C LEU A 56 0.17 -18.12 3.38
N TRP A 57 -0.62 -17.07 3.14
CA TRP A 57 -1.93 -16.89 3.75
C TRP A 57 -2.96 -17.92 3.27
N GLU A 58 -2.96 -18.28 1.97
CA GLU A 58 -3.85 -19.31 1.42
C GLU A 58 -3.63 -20.66 2.11
N VAL A 59 -2.35 -21.09 2.22
CA VAL A 59 -1.99 -22.36 2.83
C VAL A 59 -2.30 -22.35 4.32
N ALA A 60 -1.99 -21.26 5.03
CA ALA A 60 -2.29 -21.11 6.44
C ALA A 60 -3.80 -21.15 6.70
N ALA A 61 -4.61 -20.44 5.93
CA ALA A 61 -6.07 -20.45 6.06
C ALA A 61 -6.67 -21.82 5.80
N ALA A 62 -6.16 -22.56 4.81
CA ALA A 62 -6.60 -23.91 4.51
C ALA A 62 -6.28 -24.89 5.66
N ARG A 63 -5.12 -24.79 6.30
CA ARG A 63 -4.73 -25.62 7.46
C ARG A 63 -5.44 -25.23 8.74
N HIS A 64 -5.67 -23.93 8.97
CA HIS A 64 -6.36 -23.44 10.15
C HIS A 64 -7.84 -23.87 10.16
N GLY A 65 -8.46 -23.94 8.97
CA GLY A 65 -9.85 -24.40 8.79
C GLY A 65 -10.92 -23.48 9.37
N ARG A 66 -10.54 -22.27 9.86
CA ARG A 66 -11.46 -21.28 10.41
C ARG A 66 -11.33 -19.94 9.66
N PRO A 67 -12.44 -19.23 9.39
CA PRO A 67 -12.41 -17.95 8.65
C PRO A 67 -11.64 -16.83 9.33
N GLY A 68 -11.55 -16.87 10.67
CA GLY A 68 -11.00 -15.79 11.49
C GLY A 68 -9.48 -15.85 11.74
N LEU A 69 -8.70 -16.55 10.91
CA LEU A 69 -7.24 -16.52 11.01
C LEU A 69 -6.72 -15.09 10.90
N GLY A 70 -5.87 -14.67 11.85
CA GLY A 70 -5.29 -13.31 11.88
C GLY A 70 -6.20 -12.23 12.49
N LEU A 71 -7.40 -12.60 13.01
CA LEU A 71 -8.30 -11.68 13.71
C LEU A 71 -8.11 -11.69 15.24
N ASP A 72 -6.95 -12.07 15.71
CA ASP A 72 -6.58 -11.93 17.11
C ASP A 72 -5.85 -10.59 17.33
N ARG A 73 -6.44 -9.75 18.18
CA ARG A 73 -5.94 -8.39 18.44
C ARG A 73 -4.59 -8.38 19.15
N ASP A 74 -4.38 -9.31 20.07
CA ASP A 74 -3.13 -9.40 20.84
C ASP A 74 -2.00 -9.91 19.94
N LEU A 75 -2.29 -10.86 19.07
CA LEU A 75 -1.32 -11.37 18.10
C LEU A 75 -1.02 -10.31 17.02
N ALA A 76 -2.01 -9.58 16.53
CA ALA A 76 -1.78 -8.48 15.59
C ALA A 76 -0.92 -7.37 16.21
N ALA A 77 -1.16 -7.01 17.47
CA ALA A 77 -0.35 -6.04 18.20
C ALA A 77 1.09 -6.54 18.44
N ARG A 78 1.27 -7.83 18.69
CA ARG A 78 2.58 -8.44 19.01
C ARG A 78 3.42 -8.68 17.76
N TYR A 79 2.81 -9.15 16.69
CA TYR A 79 3.50 -9.65 15.49
C TYR A 79 3.36 -8.75 14.26
N GLY A 80 2.56 -7.71 14.33
CA GLY A 80 2.44 -6.69 13.29
C GLY A 80 3.70 -5.83 13.17
N ASN A 81 4.82 -6.44 12.79
CA ASN A 81 6.12 -5.79 12.77
C ASN A 81 6.27 -4.87 11.54
N VAL A 82 6.31 -3.58 11.78
CA VAL A 82 6.55 -2.54 10.76
C VAL A 82 7.95 -1.92 10.85
N ASP A 83 8.85 -2.55 11.63
CA ASP A 83 10.28 -2.27 11.75
C ASP A 83 10.59 -0.77 11.90
N LEU A 84 11.54 -0.22 11.12
CA LEU A 84 11.97 1.18 11.18
C LEU A 84 10.80 2.16 11.11
N VAL A 85 9.79 1.88 10.29
CA VAL A 85 8.60 2.74 10.18
C VAL A 85 7.83 2.81 11.49
N GLY A 86 7.73 1.69 12.23
CA GLY A 86 7.12 1.66 13.56
C GLY A 86 7.86 2.50 14.59
N TYR A 87 9.19 2.47 14.59
CA TYR A 87 10.01 3.32 15.46
C TYR A 87 9.88 4.81 15.11
N ALA A 88 9.82 5.13 13.82
CA ALA A 88 9.56 6.48 13.36
C ALA A 88 8.21 6.98 13.89
N LEU A 89 7.15 6.22 13.72
CA LEU A 89 5.82 6.57 14.23
C LEU A 89 5.82 6.72 15.75
N ALA A 90 6.49 5.83 16.48
CA ALA A 90 6.55 5.87 17.96
C ALA A 90 7.27 7.10 18.51
N SER A 91 8.19 7.71 17.76
CA SER A 91 8.88 8.94 18.14
C SER A 91 8.19 10.22 17.67
N GLY A 92 7.16 10.09 16.83
CA GLY A 92 6.40 11.19 16.24
C GLY A 92 5.50 11.93 17.24
N PRO A 93 5.00 13.13 16.89
CA PRO A 93 4.23 13.95 17.81
C PRO A 93 2.81 13.42 18.08
N ASN A 94 2.14 12.90 17.07
CA ASN A 94 0.79 12.33 17.12
C ASN A 94 0.54 11.43 15.91
N LEU A 95 -0.59 10.72 15.90
CA LEU A 95 -0.94 9.82 14.79
C LEU A 95 -1.16 10.57 13.47
N LEU A 96 -1.75 11.77 13.50
CA LEU A 96 -2.05 12.54 12.28
C LEU A 96 -0.77 12.81 11.50
N VAL A 97 0.22 13.44 12.16
CA VAL A 97 1.52 13.75 11.54
C VAL A 97 2.25 12.45 11.14
N GLY A 98 2.26 11.44 12.01
CA GLY A 98 2.89 10.16 11.70
C GLY A 98 2.31 9.50 10.45
N PHE A 99 1.00 9.55 10.26
CA PHE A 99 0.34 8.94 9.10
C PHE A 99 0.48 9.73 7.80
N GLU A 100 0.66 11.07 7.87
CA GLU A 100 1.07 11.85 6.71
C GLU A 100 2.43 11.37 6.16
N HIS A 101 3.35 10.99 7.07
CA HIS A 101 4.64 10.41 6.70
C HIS A 101 4.50 8.95 6.22
N LEU A 102 3.67 8.15 6.89
CA LEU A 102 3.44 6.73 6.55
C LEU A 102 3.01 6.54 5.11
N GLN A 103 2.22 7.44 4.53
CA GLN A 103 1.82 7.37 3.12
C GLN A 103 3.02 7.25 2.17
N ARG A 104 4.13 7.93 2.47
CA ARG A 104 5.37 7.90 1.68
C ARG A 104 6.26 6.71 2.04
N GLN A 105 6.12 6.21 3.26
CA GLN A 105 6.99 5.19 3.84
C GLN A 105 6.47 3.76 3.62
N MET A 106 5.23 3.60 3.14
CA MET A 106 4.62 2.28 2.93
C MET A 106 5.45 1.35 2.06
N ALA A 107 6.18 1.87 1.08
CA ALA A 107 7.05 1.07 0.23
C ALA A 107 8.13 0.29 1.01
N LEU A 108 8.58 0.78 2.18
CA LEU A 108 9.50 0.05 3.05
C LEU A 108 8.86 -1.21 3.62
N ILE A 109 7.56 -1.15 3.95
CA ILE A 109 6.80 -2.30 4.46
C ILE A 109 6.37 -3.19 3.28
N SER A 110 5.69 -2.61 2.29
CA SER A 110 5.25 -3.30 1.09
C SER A 110 4.94 -2.31 -0.03
N ASP A 111 5.53 -2.51 -1.21
CA ASP A 111 5.21 -1.75 -2.42
C ASP A 111 3.91 -2.23 -3.11
N ALA A 112 3.30 -3.27 -2.55
CA ALA A 112 1.98 -3.79 -2.93
C ALA A 112 0.85 -3.30 -2.02
N THR A 113 1.13 -2.43 -1.05
CA THR A 113 0.13 -1.89 -0.13
C THR A 113 0.13 -0.36 -0.24
N LEU A 114 -1.04 0.20 -0.47
CA LEU A 114 -1.25 1.65 -0.45
C LEU A 114 -1.95 2.00 0.87
N PHE A 115 -1.43 3.00 1.55
CA PHE A 115 -2.09 3.62 2.70
C PHE A 115 -2.57 5.01 2.28
N GLU A 116 -3.83 5.31 2.56
CA GLU A 116 -4.43 6.61 2.32
C GLU A 116 -5.11 7.12 3.59
N MET A 117 -4.95 8.40 3.86
CA MET A 117 -5.67 9.11 4.91
C MET A 117 -6.49 10.22 4.27
N LYS A 118 -7.81 10.17 4.47
CA LYS A 118 -8.75 11.16 3.89
C LYS A 118 -9.68 11.69 4.96
N ARG A 119 -9.89 13.01 4.95
CA ARG A 119 -10.85 13.66 5.85
C ARG A 119 -12.25 13.11 5.65
N ASP A 120 -12.94 12.82 6.74
CA ASP A 120 -14.35 12.43 6.66
C ASP A 120 -15.20 13.62 6.20
N PRO A 121 -16.08 13.46 5.20
CA PRO A 121 -16.96 14.55 4.72
C PRO A 121 -17.86 15.14 5.79
N ARG A 122 -18.20 14.35 6.82
CA ARG A 122 -19.03 14.79 7.96
C ARG A 122 -18.21 15.50 9.05
N GLY A 123 -16.91 15.65 8.86
CA GLY A 123 -16.01 16.31 9.80
C GLY A 123 -15.72 15.55 11.08
N GLN A 124 -16.02 14.24 11.15
CA GLN A 124 -15.85 13.42 12.37
C GLN A 124 -14.39 13.00 12.63
N GLY A 125 -13.51 13.16 11.65
CA GLY A 125 -12.11 12.75 11.73
C GLY A 125 -11.54 12.35 10.36
N TYR A 126 -10.74 11.30 10.32
CA TYR A 126 -10.14 10.81 9.09
C TYR A 126 -10.35 9.32 8.89
N TRP A 127 -10.68 8.95 7.66
CA TRP A 127 -10.65 7.58 7.17
C TRP A 127 -9.21 7.16 6.90
N LEU A 128 -8.80 6.06 7.52
CA LEU A 128 -7.52 5.39 7.30
C LEU A 128 -7.79 4.16 6.43
N ALA A 129 -7.31 4.16 5.21
CA ALA A 129 -7.60 3.14 4.21
C ALA A 129 -6.34 2.36 3.83
N LEU A 130 -6.46 1.03 3.71
CA LEU A 130 -5.45 0.15 3.18
C LEU A 130 -5.97 -0.55 1.93
N SER A 131 -5.24 -0.39 0.83
CA SER A 131 -5.49 -1.08 -0.43
C SER A 131 -4.34 -2.02 -0.76
N HIS A 132 -4.64 -3.29 -0.99
CA HIS A 132 -3.64 -4.27 -1.38
C HIS A 132 -3.72 -4.54 -2.87
N ILE A 133 -2.58 -4.55 -3.52
CA ILE A 133 -2.45 -4.84 -4.94
C ILE A 133 -1.82 -6.22 -5.08
N GLY A 134 -2.59 -7.17 -5.61
CA GLY A 134 -2.07 -8.47 -6.02
C GLY A 134 -1.17 -8.34 -7.25
N ALA A 135 -0.29 -9.31 -7.48
CA ALA A 135 0.44 -9.42 -8.75
C ALA A 135 -0.28 -10.37 -9.70
N THR A 136 -0.02 -11.68 -9.59
CA THR A 136 -0.72 -12.71 -10.37
C THR A 136 -1.80 -13.43 -9.56
N ARG A 137 -1.71 -13.36 -8.23
CA ARG A 137 -2.67 -13.97 -7.30
C ARG A 137 -3.59 -12.92 -6.68
N PRO A 138 -4.87 -13.29 -6.43
CA PRO A 138 -5.73 -12.46 -5.59
C PRO A 138 -5.15 -12.34 -4.17
N VAL A 139 -5.47 -11.24 -3.52
CA VAL A 139 -5.07 -11.04 -2.12
C VAL A 139 -6.07 -11.76 -1.22
N PRO A 140 -5.65 -12.74 -0.40
CA PRO A 140 -6.55 -13.44 0.51
C PRO A 140 -7.20 -12.48 1.51
N ARG A 141 -8.46 -12.75 1.85
CA ARG A 141 -9.24 -11.99 2.81
C ARG A 141 -8.52 -11.81 4.13
N GLN A 142 -8.00 -12.89 4.70
CA GLN A 142 -7.31 -12.91 6.00
C GLN A 142 -6.09 -11.97 6.01
N ARG A 143 -5.37 -11.90 4.88
CA ARG A 143 -4.23 -10.98 4.72
C ARG A 143 -4.66 -9.52 4.79
N ILE A 144 -5.80 -9.17 4.17
CA ILE A 144 -6.37 -7.82 4.20
C ILE A 144 -6.79 -7.46 5.63
N GLU A 145 -7.55 -8.35 6.26
CA GLU A 145 -8.12 -8.15 7.59
C GLU A 145 -7.05 -8.02 8.65
N PHE A 146 -6.02 -8.88 8.60
CA PHE A 146 -4.86 -8.79 9.48
C PHE A 146 -4.11 -7.46 9.32
N ALA A 147 -3.89 -6.97 8.10
CA ALA A 147 -3.21 -5.71 7.89
C ALA A 147 -4.00 -4.51 8.45
N VAL A 148 -5.33 -4.51 8.29
CA VAL A 148 -6.20 -3.47 8.86
C VAL A 148 -6.21 -3.55 10.39
N LEU A 149 -6.27 -4.75 10.95
CA LEU A 149 -6.20 -4.97 12.39
C LEU A 149 -4.85 -4.52 12.97
N THR A 150 -3.75 -4.85 12.29
CA THR A 150 -2.41 -4.41 12.68
C THR A 150 -2.30 -2.88 12.70
N LEU A 151 -2.87 -2.19 11.72
CA LEU A 151 -2.87 -0.73 11.72
C LEU A 151 -3.66 -0.15 12.90
N LEU A 152 -4.83 -0.74 13.24
CA LEU A 152 -5.62 -0.33 14.39
C LEU A 152 -4.89 -0.60 15.71
N THR A 153 -4.32 -1.79 15.87
CA THR A 153 -3.56 -2.14 17.09
C THR A 153 -2.29 -1.31 17.24
N LEU A 154 -1.65 -0.93 16.13
CA LEU A 154 -0.54 0.02 16.13
C LEU A 154 -0.98 1.39 16.65
N CYS A 155 -2.15 1.91 16.24
CA CYS A 155 -2.72 3.15 16.79
C CYS A 155 -2.89 3.06 18.32
N CYS A 156 -3.45 1.96 18.81
CA CYS A 156 -3.62 1.73 20.24
C CYS A 156 -2.29 1.68 20.98
N TRP A 157 -1.32 0.96 20.45
CA TRP A 157 0.02 0.83 21.03
C TRP A 157 0.77 2.18 21.09
N LEU A 158 0.74 2.96 20.02
CA LEU A 158 1.39 4.27 19.93
C LEU A 158 0.79 5.26 20.93
N THR A 159 -0.52 5.29 21.07
CA THR A 159 -1.24 6.23 21.94
C THR A 159 -1.35 5.76 23.39
N ARG A 160 -1.03 4.49 23.66
CA ARG A 160 -1.28 3.83 24.96
C ARG A 160 -2.75 3.86 25.37
N ARG A 161 -3.65 3.89 24.39
CA ARG A 161 -5.10 3.96 24.59
C ARG A 161 -5.78 2.84 23.82
N ASP A 162 -6.87 2.33 24.37
CA ASP A 162 -7.75 1.42 23.64
C ASP A 162 -8.67 2.22 22.73
N LEU A 163 -8.26 2.38 21.47
CA LEU A 163 -8.99 3.13 20.47
C LEU A 163 -10.04 2.24 19.81
N ALA A 164 -11.29 2.73 19.79
CA ALA A 164 -12.37 2.13 19.04
C ALA A 164 -12.67 3.01 17.80
N PRO A 165 -12.66 2.46 16.59
CA PRO A 165 -13.06 3.22 15.40
C PRO A 165 -14.51 3.72 15.49
N LEU A 166 -14.77 4.92 14.97
CA LEU A 166 -16.14 5.46 14.84
C LEU A 166 -16.95 4.70 13.79
N ALA A 167 -16.28 4.19 12.76
CA ALA A 167 -16.86 3.36 11.70
C ALA A 167 -15.77 2.50 11.06
N MET A 168 -16.16 1.40 10.46
CA MET A 168 -15.26 0.51 9.74
C MET A 168 -15.92 -0.13 8.53
N GLU A 169 -15.18 -0.27 7.46
CA GLU A 169 -15.60 -0.81 6.17
C GLU A 169 -14.59 -1.82 5.67
N LEU A 170 -15.11 -2.96 5.17
CA LEU A 170 -14.33 -4.00 4.53
C LEU A 170 -14.92 -4.34 3.16
N THR A 171 -14.06 -4.60 2.18
CA THR A 171 -14.47 -5.00 0.83
C THR A 171 -14.96 -6.45 0.77
N THR A 172 -14.53 -7.26 1.71
CA THR A 172 -14.87 -8.68 1.80
C THR A 172 -16.35 -8.89 2.18
N PRO A 173 -17.02 -9.95 1.71
CA PRO A 173 -18.36 -10.28 2.16
C PRO A 173 -18.35 -10.72 3.63
N PRO A 174 -19.48 -10.59 4.36
CA PRO A 174 -19.56 -11.05 5.76
C PRO A 174 -19.33 -12.58 5.80
N PRO A 175 -18.48 -13.07 6.72
CA PRO A 175 -18.38 -14.49 6.97
C PRO A 175 -19.60 -14.97 7.78
N PRO A 176 -20.12 -16.16 7.53
CA PRO A 176 -21.16 -16.72 8.36
C PRO A 176 -20.64 -16.95 9.79
N ASP A 177 -21.46 -16.60 10.78
CA ASP A 177 -21.29 -16.90 12.21
C ASP A 177 -20.00 -16.36 12.89
N GLU A 178 -19.36 -15.34 12.33
CA GLU A 178 -18.10 -14.76 12.87
C GLU A 178 -18.27 -13.32 13.42
N GLU A 179 -19.47 -12.79 13.53
CA GLU A 179 -19.70 -11.39 13.98
C GLU A 179 -19.06 -11.07 15.33
N ALA A 180 -19.18 -12.00 16.29
CA ALA A 180 -18.60 -11.81 17.62
C ALA A 180 -17.08 -11.64 17.58
N ARG A 181 -16.40 -12.38 16.69
CA ARG A 181 -14.95 -12.29 16.49
C ARG A 181 -14.55 -10.94 15.89
N TYR A 182 -15.31 -10.44 14.89
CA TYR A 182 -15.04 -9.12 14.33
C TYR A 182 -15.24 -8.01 15.35
N ARG A 183 -16.29 -8.08 16.19
CA ARG A 183 -16.50 -7.13 17.28
C ARG A 183 -15.36 -7.18 18.28
N ALA A 184 -14.86 -8.35 18.63
CA ALA A 184 -13.72 -8.50 19.53
C ALA A 184 -12.43 -7.93 18.92
N ALA A 185 -12.17 -8.21 17.64
CA ALA A 185 -10.96 -7.75 16.95
C ALA A 185 -10.94 -6.23 16.75
N PHE A 186 -12.03 -5.63 16.29
CA PHE A 186 -12.08 -4.24 15.86
C PHE A 186 -12.79 -3.28 16.82
N GLY A 187 -13.42 -3.79 17.87
CA GLY A 187 -14.24 -2.98 18.80
C GLY A 187 -15.65 -2.68 18.28
N LEU A 188 -15.94 -2.98 17.01
CA LEU A 188 -17.24 -2.84 16.37
C LEU A 188 -17.41 -3.86 15.24
N LEU A 189 -18.65 -4.04 14.77
CA LEU A 189 -18.91 -4.87 13.59
C LEU A 189 -18.65 -4.04 12.32
N PRO A 190 -17.71 -4.47 11.43
CA PRO A 190 -17.48 -3.78 10.17
C PRO A 190 -18.70 -3.81 9.25
N ARG A 191 -18.84 -2.79 8.39
CA ARG A 191 -19.73 -2.86 7.23
C ARG A 191 -18.98 -3.63 6.14
N PHE A 192 -19.52 -4.76 5.74
CA PHE A 192 -18.93 -5.62 4.72
C PHE A 192 -19.41 -5.27 3.31
N GLY A 193 -18.68 -5.76 2.27
CA GLY A 193 -19.02 -5.53 0.87
C GLY A 193 -18.89 -4.08 0.43
N GLN A 194 -18.07 -3.29 1.11
CA GLN A 194 -17.85 -1.88 0.80
C GLN A 194 -16.76 -1.68 -0.26
N ALA A 195 -16.64 -0.45 -0.76
CA ALA A 195 -15.66 -0.11 -1.80
C ALA A 195 -14.20 -0.08 -1.31
N ALA A 196 -13.95 0.01 -0.01
CA ALA A 196 -12.61 0.13 0.57
C ALA A 196 -12.48 -0.59 1.91
N ASN A 197 -11.24 -0.99 2.24
CA ASN A 197 -10.88 -1.49 3.58
C ASN A 197 -10.36 -0.30 4.38
N ARG A 198 -11.15 0.21 5.31
CA ARG A 198 -10.84 1.43 6.04
C ARG A 198 -11.56 1.51 7.38
N PHE A 199 -11.00 2.30 8.28
CA PHE A 199 -11.68 2.66 9.53
C PHE A 199 -11.54 4.15 9.80
N LEU A 200 -12.49 4.72 10.55
CA LEU A 200 -12.59 6.12 10.87
C LEU A 200 -12.11 6.36 12.30
N LEU A 201 -11.10 7.19 12.48
CA LEU A 201 -10.70 7.70 13.80
C LEU A 201 -11.08 9.17 13.95
N SER A 202 -11.39 9.57 15.19
CA SER A 202 -11.72 10.95 15.52
C SER A 202 -10.51 11.88 15.39
N ASP A 203 -10.76 13.17 15.17
CA ASP A 203 -9.70 14.21 15.23
C ASP A 203 -8.97 14.17 16.58
N ALA A 204 -9.71 13.98 17.68
CA ALA A 204 -9.15 13.93 19.03
C ALA A 204 -8.19 12.75 19.21
N ASP A 205 -8.49 11.57 18.64
CA ASP A 205 -7.61 10.42 18.73
C ASP A 205 -6.37 10.58 17.86
N LEU A 206 -6.51 11.19 16.68
CA LEU A 206 -5.40 11.41 15.74
C LEU A 206 -4.43 12.49 16.19
N THR A 207 -4.93 13.53 16.88
CA THR A 207 -4.11 14.67 17.34
C THR A 207 -3.60 14.51 18.77
N ALA A 208 -4.06 13.50 19.51
CA ALA A 208 -3.56 13.22 20.84
C ALA A 208 -2.05 12.97 20.83
N PRO A 209 -1.27 13.58 21.76
CA PRO A 209 0.16 13.39 21.81
C PRO A 209 0.55 11.93 22.02
N ILE A 210 1.54 11.44 21.29
CA ILE A 210 2.12 10.12 21.52
C ILE A 210 3.01 10.19 22.76
N PRO A 211 2.80 9.34 23.79
CA PRO A 211 3.54 9.40 25.06
C PRO A 211 5.08 9.24 24.92
N THR A 212 5.50 8.55 23.85
CA THR A 212 6.91 8.31 23.55
C THR A 212 7.52 9.36 22.62
N HIS A 213 6.79 10.45 22.31
CA HIS A 213 7.25 11.51 21.45
C HIS A 213 8.60 12.08 21.91
N ASN A 214 9.55 12.13 20.96
CA ASN A 214 10.86 12.71 21.17
C ASN A 214 11.32 13.38 19.87
N PRO A 215 11.42 14.71 19.82
CA PRO A 215 11.77 15.45 18.60
C PRO A 215 13.13 15.05 18.00
N GLY A 216 14.13 14.75 18.84
CA GLY A 216 15.46 14.33 18.40
C GLY A 216 15.44 12.95 17.75
N LEU A 217 14.74 11.98 18.36
CA LEU A 217 14.57 10.65 17.79
C LEU A 217 13.69 10.69 16.53
N TRP A 218 12.63 11.50 16.52
CA TRP A 218 11.80 11.71 15.33
C TRP A 218 12.63 12.16 14.13
N ALA A 219 13.43 13.23 14.30
CA ALA A 219 14.29 13.74 13.24
C ALA A 219 15.37 12.72 12.80
N LEU A 220 15.87 11.89 13.72
CA LEU A 220 16.82 10.82 13.39
C LEU A 220 16.14 9.70 12.58
N HIS A 221 14.98 9.20 13.03
CA HIS A 221 14.24 8.14 12.35
C HIS A 221 13.78 8.58 10.97
N GLU A 222 13.30 9.82 10.79
CA GLU A 222 12.93 10.34 9.48
C GLU A 222 14.13 10.32 8.50
N ARG A 223 15.31 10.70 8.94
CA ARG A 223 16.53 10.62 8.10
C ARG A 223 16.90 9.18 7.75
N LEU A 224 16.76 8.25 8.70
CA LEU A 224 17.01 6.82 8.44
C LEU A 224 16.00 6.27 7.44
N VAL A 225 14.72 6.60 7.60
CA VAL A 225 13.65 6.22 6.67
C VAL A 225 13.91 6.77 5.26
N GLU A 226 14.30 8.05 5.14
CA GLU A 226 14.67 8.64 3.85
C GLU A 226 15.85 7.90 3.21
N THR A 227 16.87 7.55 4.01
CA THR A 227 18.02 6.78 3.54
C THR A 227 17.61 5.40 3.04
N GLU A 228 16.75 4.68 3.76
CA GLU A 228 16.24 3.37 3.36
C GLU A 228 15.34 3.46 2.13
N LEU A 229 14.49 4.49 2.02
CA LEU A 229 13.69 4.74 0.82
C LEU A 229 14.57 5.02 -0.40
N ASP A 230 15.64 5.78 -0.22
CA ASP A 230 16.62 6.03 -1.27
C ASP A 230 17.33 4.74 -1.70
N GLN A 231 17.72 3.91 -0.76
CA GLN A 231 18.34 2.61 -1.04
C GLN A 231 17.35 1.66 -1.73
N LEU A 232 16.11 1.60 -1.26
CA LEU A 232 15.04 0.84 -1.91
C LEU A 232 14.80 1.35 -3.33
N GLY A 233 14.73 2.66 -3.52
CA GLY A 233 14.65 3.29 -4.84
C GLY A 233 15.93 3.11 -5.67
N GLN A 234 17.11 2.92 -5.08
CA GLN A 234 18.34 2.55 -5.78
C GLN A 234 18.37 1.07 -6.18
N THR A 235 17.78 0.22 -5.38
CA THR A 235 17.60 -1.20 -5.68
C THR A 235 16.62 -1.39 -6.84
N LEU A 236 15.58 -0.56 -6.95
CA LEU A 236 14.61 -0.60 -8.04
C LEU A 236 14.79 0.60 -8.97
N ALA A 237 15.58 0.41 -10.03
CA ALA A 237 15.75 1.42 -11.08
C ALA A 237 14.40 1.84 -11.70
N SER A 238 13.44 0.91 -11.79
CA SER A 238 12.09 1.14 -12.26
C SER A 238 11.33 2.18 -11.42
N ALA A 239 11.47 2.17 -10.09
CA ALA A 239 10.81 3.13 -9.20
C ALA A 239 11.35 4.55 -9.42
N LYS A 240 12.68 4.72 -9.52
CA LYS A 240 13.33 6.00 -9.84
C LYS A 240 12.93 6.53 -11.20
N VAL A 241 12.92 5.66 -12.20
CA VAL A 241 12.50 6.01 -13.56
C VAL A 241 11.06 6.48 -13.56
N ARG A 242 10.15 5.80 -12.85
CA ARG A 242 8.75 6.21 -12.73
C ARG A 242 8.62 7.60 -12.10
N THR A 243 9.33 7.87 -11.02
CA THR A 243 9.33 9.19 -10.35
C THR A 243 9.81 10.29 -11.30
N GLU A 244 10.90 10.07 -12.04
CA GLU A 244 11.40 11.05 -12.98
C GLU A 244 10.48 11.23 -14.20
N ILE A 245 9.84 10.15 -14.69
CA ILE A 245 8.80 10.25 -15.72
C ILE A 245 7.67 11.16 -15.23
N MET A 246 7.08 10.89 -14.05
CA MET A 246 5.99 11.70 -13.50
C MET A 246 6.36 13.19 -13.39
N ARG A 247 7.60 13.49 -13.00
CA ARG A 247 8.09 14.86 -12.83
C ARG A 247 8.15 15.64 -14.15
N VAL A 248 8.42 14.98 -15.27
CA VAL A 248 8.67 15.65 -16.56
C VAL A 248 7.58 15.42 -17.61
N LEU A 249 6.66 14.50 -17.36
CA LEU A 249 5.66 14.04 -18.34
C LEU A 249 4.80 15.18 -18.92
N HIS A 250 4.48 16.18 -18.13
CA HIS A 250 3.73 17.38 -18.54
C HIS A 250 4.48 18.25 -19.56
N ARG A 251 5.76 17.96 -19.85
CA ARG A 251 6.57 18.67 -20.85
C ARG A 251 6.60 17.92 -22.19
N GLY A 252 5.90 16.82 -22.31
CA GLY A 252 5.90 15.91 -23.44
C GLY A 252 6.46 14.53 -23.10
N GLU A 253 6.55 13.65 -24.10
CA GLU A 253 7.08 12.29 -23.90
C GLU A 253 8.58 12.32 -23.57
N PRO A 254 9.00 11.89 -22.35
CA PRO A 254 10.39 11.90 -21.97
C PRO A 254 11.18 10.78 -22.68
N ARG A 255 12.35 11.10 -23.20
CA ARG A 255 13.27 10.10 -23.76
C ARG A 255 14.00 9.35 -22.64
N ARG A 256 14.31 8.08 -22.88
CA ARG A 256 15.02 7.25 -21.89
C ARG A 256 16.38 7.84 -21.52
N GLU A 257 17.08 8.41 -22.51
CA GLU A 257 18.38 9.06 -22.34
C GLU A 257 18.30 10.25 -21.38
N ASP A 258 17.23 11.05 -21.49
CA ASP A 258 17.01 12.21 -20.61
C ASP A 258 16.73 11.79 -19.18
N ILE A 259 15.95 10.72 -19.00
CA ILE A 259 15.70 10.13 -17.67
C ILE A 259 16.97 9.52 -17.10
N ALA A 260 17.77 8.82 -17.90
CA ALA A 260 19.06 8.27 -17.47
C ALA A 260 20.00 9.38 -16.97
N ALA A 261 20.13 10.48 -17.74
CA ALA A 261 20.94 11.62 -17.36
C ALA A 261 20.48 12.26 -16.02
N ARG A 262 19.17 12.41 -15.79
CA ARG A 262 18.60 12.90 -14.53
C ARG A 262 18.92 12.00 -13.33
N LEU A 263 19.06 10.70 -13.57
CA LEU A 263 19.41 9.71 -12.55
C LEU A 263 20.94 9.54 -12.43
N ASN A 264 21.74 10.39 -13.08
CA ASN A 264 23.21 10.27 -13.15
C ASN A 264 23.68 8.88 -13.66
N LEU A 265 22.93 8.31 -14.59
CA LEU A 265 23.21 7.03 -15.21
C LEU A 265 23.46 7.21 -16.72
N THR A 266 24.26 6.33 -17.31
CA THR A 266 24.28 6.18 -18.77
C THR A 266 23.02 5.43 -19.22
N ASP A 267 22.55 5.68 -20.43
CA ASP A 267 21.41 4.97 -21.02
C ASP A 267 21.58 3.44 -20.98
N ARG A 268 22.78 2.95 -21.32
CA ARG A 268 23.13 1.53 -21.23
C ARG A 268 22.99 0.98 -19.80
N THR A 269 23.42 1.75 -18.80
CA THR A 269 23.33 1.33 -17.38
C THR A 269 21.89 1.27 -16.94
N LEU A 270 21.08 2.27 -17.30
CA LEU A 270 19.64 2.30 -17.01
C LEU A 270 18.93 1.11 -17.66
N GLN A 271 19.18 0.85 -18.94
CA GLN A 271 18.58 -0.28 -19.66
C GLN A 271 18.93 -1.63 -19.01
N ARG A 272 20.22 -1.82 -18.64
CA ARG A 272 20.67 -3.05 -17.95
C ARG A 272 19.95 -3.24 -16.60
N ARG A 273 19.81 -2.16 -15.81
CA ARG A 273 19.10 -2.22 -14.51
C ARG A 273 17.62 -2.54 -14.68
N LEU A 274 16.94 -1.88 -15.61
CA LEU A 274 15.54 -2.18 -15.91
C LEU A 274 15.35 -3.61 -16.43
N HIS A 275 16.26 -4.09 -17.24
CA HIS A 275 16.24 -5.49 -17.73
C HIS A 275 16.41 -6.49 -16.58
N ALA A 276 17.29 -6.20 -15.60
CA ALA A 276 17.47 -7.05 -14.41
C ALA A 276 16.18 -7.11 -13.56
N GLU A 277 15.33 -6.06 -13.62
CA GLU A 277 14.01 -6.01 -13.00
C GLU A 277 12.88 -6.55 -13.92
N SER A 278 13.24 -7.13 -15.08
CA SER A 278 12.31 -7.65 -16.09
C SER A 278 11.28 -6.62 -16.57
N VAL A 279 11.66 -5.33 -16.60
CA VAL A 279 10.82 -4.21 -17.01
C VAL A 279 11.50 -3.42 -18.12
N SER A 280 10.74 -2.98 -19.12
CA SER A 280 11.22 -2.04 -20.13
C SER A 280 10.85 -0.59 -19.77
N TYR A 281 11.63 0.37 -20.27
CA TYR A 281 11.31 1.80 -20.13
C TYR A 281 9.93 2.14 -20.69
N GLN A 282 9.60 1.56 -21.86
CA GLN A 282 8.33 1.80 -22.53
C GLN A 282 7.14 1.28 -21.71
N GLN A 283 7.30 0.13 -21.06
CA GLN A 283 6.28 -0.38 -20.14
C GLN A 283 6.09 0.56 -18.95
N LEU A 284 7.18 1.06 -18.34
CA LEU A 284 7.09 2.01 -17.23
C LEU A 284 6.41 3.31 -17.63
N LEU A 285 6.73 3.83 -18.80
CA LEU A 285 6.09 5.03 -19.33
C LEU A 285 4.58 4.81 -19.54
N ASP A 286 4.21 3.70 -20.16
CA ASP A 286 2.80 3.34 -20.42
C ASP A 286 2.02 3.09 -19.13
N ASP A 287 2.60 2.37 -18.17
CA ASP A 287 1.99 2.12 -16.87
C ASP A 287 1.83 3.40 -16.04
N THR A 288 2.82 4.28 -16.07
CA THR A 288 2.77 5.58 -15.39
C THR A 288 1.68 6.48 -15.99
N ARG A 289 1.60 6.54 -17.31
CA ARG A 289 0.54 7.25 -18.02
C ARG A 289 -0.85 6.71 -17.68
N ARG A 290 -1.00 5.38 -17.66
CA ARG A 290 -2.26 4.72 -17.32
C ARG A 290 -2.73 5.05 -15.90
N GLU A 291 -1.81 5.07 -14.95
CA GLU A 291 -2.11 5.38 -13.56
C GLU A 291 -2.54 6.85 -13.38
N LEU A 292 -1.78 7.78 -13.97
CA LEU A 292 -2.12 9.20 -13.97
C LEU A 292 -3.42 9.49 -14.76
N ALA A 293 -3.66 8.77 -15.85
CA ALA A 293 -4.90 8.89 -16.61
C ALA A 293 -6.13 8.56 -15.77
N ARG A 294 -6.06 7.55 -14.90
CA ARG A 294 -7.16 7.22 -13.96
C ARG A 294 -7.47 8.39 -13.04
N GLN A 295 -6.44 9.05 -12.51
CA GLN A 295 -6.59 10.20 -11.61
C GLN A 295 -7.12 11.43 -12.35
N TYR A 296 -6.52 11.78 -13.48
CA TYR A 296 -6.91 12.98 -14.23
C TYR A 296 -8.27 12.86 -14.93
N LEU A 297 -8.66 11.66 -15.35
CA LEU A 297 -9.99 11.43 -15.92
C LEU A 297 -11.09 11.43 -14.87
N ALA A 298 -10.80 11.11 -13.62
CA ALA A 298 -11.74 11.26 -12.52
C ALA A 298 -12.01 12.75 -12.18
N ASP A 299 -11.03 13.62 -12.40
CA ASP A 299 -11.18 15.06 -12.23
C ASP A 299 -12.01 15.66 -13.37
N THR A 300 -13.24 16.08 -13.05
CA THR A 300 -14.21 16.62 -14.04
C THR A 300 -13.89 18.02 -14.54
N HIS A 301 -13.07 18.76 -13.79
CA HIS A 301 -12.69 20.14 -14.14
C HIS A 301 -11.65 20.18 -15.27
N ARG A 302 -11.00 19.06 -15.59
CA ARG A 302 -10.00 18.98 -16.65
C ARG A 302 -10.63 18.57 -17.97
N SER A 303 -10.33 19.31 -19.03
CA SER A 303 -10.66 18.92 -20.41
C SER A 303 -9.84 17.70 -20.84
N LEU A 304 -10.33 16.96 -21.84
CA LEU A 304 -9.55 15.83 -22.40
C LEU A 304 -8.27 16.29 -23.10
N ALA A 305 -8.22 17.55 -23.57
CA ALA A 305 -7.01 18.16 -24.11
C ALA A 305 -5.96 18.34 -23.02
N GLU A 306 -6.33 18.97 -21.91
CA GLU A 306 -5.44 19.15 -20.75
C GLU A 306 -4.95 17.80 -20.18
N VAL A 307 -5.81 16.79 -20.15
CA VAL A 307 -5.38 15.45 -19.74
C VAL A 307 -4.35 14.86 -20.72
N ALA A 308 -4.53 15.06 -22.03
CA ALA A 308 -3.56 14.59 -23.01
C ALA A 308 -2.20 15.30 -22.83
N ASP A 309 -2.20 16.61 -22.65
CA ASP A 309 -1.00 17.41 -22.41
C ASP A 309 -0.28 16.99 -21.11
N LEU A 310 -1.01 16.85 -20.01
CA LEU A 310 -0.46 16.41 -18.72
C LEU A 310 0.15 15.00 -18.76
N LEU A 311 -0.36 14.13 -19.64
CA LEU A 311 0.17 12.80 -19.88
C LEU A 311 1.27 12.77 -20.96
N GLY A 312 1.69 13.93 -21.45
CA GLY A 312 2.76 14.08 -22.43
C GLY A 312 2.43 13.45 -23.79
N PHE A 313 1.16 13.45 -24.20
CA PHE A 313 0.76 13.06 -25.55
C PHE A 313 0.84 14.25 -26.50
N ALA A 314 1.26 13.97 -27.73
CA ALA A 314 1.35 15.00 -28.77
C ALA A 314 -0.03 15.55 -29.19
N ASP A 315 -1.08 14.74 -29.06
CA ASP A 315 -2.45 15.08 -29.40
C ASP A 315 -3.47 14.22 -28.64
N GLN A 316 -4.73 14.65 -28.66
CA GLN A 316 -5.84 13.91 -28.04
C GLN A 316 -6.07 12.53 -28.67
N SER A 317 -5.79 12.34 -29.95
CA SER A 317 -6.01 11.05 -30.64
C SER A 317 -5.12 9.97 -30.03
N ASN A 318 -3.91 10.33 -29.59
CA ASN A 318 -3.00 9.45 -28.87
C ASN A 318 -3.57 9.04 -27.51
N LEU A 319 -4.16 9.98 -26.74
CA LEU A 319 -4.85 9.69 -25.50
C LEU A 319 -6.04 8.74 -25.74
N PHE A 320 -6.84 8.97 -26.79
CA PHE A 320 -7.99 8.12 -27.13
C PHE A 320 -7.55 6.68 -27.43
N ARG A 321 -6.50 6.50 -28.23
CA ARG A 321 -5.94 5.17 -28.53
C ARG A 321 -5.40 4.49 -27.28
N ALA A 322 -4.69 5.22 -26.43
CA ALA A 322 -4.17 4.71 -25.17
C ALA A 322 -5.28 4.31 -24.22
N CYS A 323 -6.32 5.12 -24.03
CA CYS A 323 -7.47 4.78 -23.17
C CYS A 323 -8.23 3.53 -23.66
N LYS A 324 -8.42 3.37 -24.97
CA LYS A 324 -9.02 2.13 -25.52
C LYS A 324 -8.17 0.91 -25.18
N ARG A 325 -6.83 1.03 -25.27
CA ARG A 325 -5.91 -0.07 -24.94
C ARG A 325 -5.90 -0.36 -23.43
N TRP A 326 -5.90 0.67 -22.57
CA TRP A 326 -5.80 0.52 -21.11
C TRP A 326 -7.10 0.12 -20.42
N PHE A 327 -8.22 0.70 -20.88
CA PHE A 327 -9.52 0.65 -20.19
C PHE A 327 -10.61 -0.01 -21.02
N GLY A 328 -10.31 -0.40 -22.28
CA GLY A 328 -11.28 -0.98 -23.22
C GLY A 328 -12.28 0.03 -23.78
N MET A 329 -12.17 1.32 -23.45
CA MET A 329 -13.12 2.35 -23.85
C MET A 329 -12.48 3.72 -24.06
N PRO A 330 -13.11 4.66 -24.81
CA PRO A 330 -12.64 6.03 -24.96
C PRO A 330 -12.62 6.80 -23.62
N PRO A 331 -11.77 7.86 -23.50
CA PRO A 331 -11.58 8.59 -22.24
C PRO A 331 -12.87 9.24 -21.72
N GLY A 332 -13.73 9.77 -22.60
CA GLY A 332 -15.02 10.35 -22.20
C GLY A 332 -15.99 9.31 -21.60
N GLN A 333 -16.03 8.09 -22.16
CA GLN A 333 -16.83 7.00 -21.62
C GLN A 333 -16.27 6.51 -20.26
N TYR A 334 -14.94 6.43 -20.16
CA TYR A 334 -14.29 6.07 -18.88
C TYR A 334 -14.63 7.10 -17.79
N ARG A 335 -14.55 8.39 -18.09
CA ARG A 335 -14.95 9.48 -17.18
C ARG A 335 -16.39 9.33 -16.72
N ALA A 336 -17.34 9.16 -17.66
CA ALA A 336 -18.75 8.99 -17.33
C ALA A 336 -19.01 7.75 -16.44
N ARG A 337 -18.29 6.67 -16.71
CA ARG A 337 -18.39 5.43 -15.88
C ARG A 337 -17.88 5.64 -14.46
N VAL A 338 -16.76 6.35 -14.28
CA VAL A 338 -16.21 6.65 -12.94
C VAL A 338 -17.17 7.56 -12.16
N GLN A 339 -17.78 8.54 -12.82
CA GLN A 339 -18.80 9.40 -12.21
C GLN A 339 -20.07 8.65 -11.77
N GLN A 340 -20.52 7.69 -12.56
CA GLN A 340 -21.68 6.85 -12.22
C GLN A 340 -21.38 5.85 -11.10
N ALA A 341 -20.11 5.49 -10.91
CA ALA A 341 -19.67 4.61 -9.82
C ALA A 341 -19.47 5.36 -8.48
N GLU A 342 -19.35 6.67 -8.49
CA GLU A 342 -19.46 7.52 -7.29
C GLU A 342 -20.95 7.88 -7.11
N PRO A 343 -21.67 7.31 -6.10
CA PRO A 343 -23.05 7.71 -5.86
C PRO A 343 -23.06 9.19 -5.52
N ALA A 344 -23.91 9.93 -6.26
CA ALA A 344 -24.18 11.34 -6.06
C ALA A 344 -24.41 11.61 -4.57
N THR A 345 -23.46 12.25 -3.91
CA THR A 345 -23.74 13.04 -2.71
C THR A 345 -24.48 14.27 -3.20
N ALA A 346 -25.82 14.16 -3.21
CA ALA A 346 -26.72 15.29 -3.39
C ALA A 346 -26.56 16.28 -2.22
N PRO A 347 -26.91 17.56 -2.44
CA PRO A 347 -26.57 18.75 -1.64
C PRO A 347 -27.07 18.73 -0.21
#